data_91f33f91364f0f2185948748040e77ab
#
_entry.id   91f33f91364f0f2185948748040e77ab
#
_cell.length_a   1.000
_cell.length_b   1.000
_cell.length_c   1.000
_cell.angle_alpha   90.00
_cell.angle_beta   90.00
_cell.angle_gamma   90.00
#
_symmetry.space_group_name_H-M   'P 1'
#
loop_
_entity.id
_entity.type
_entity.pdbx_description
1 polymer ?
#
loop_
_entity_poly.entity_id
_entity_poly.type
_entity_poly.pdbx_seq_one_letter_code
_entity_poly.pdbx_strand_id
1 'polypeptide(L)'
;MGEWILMLNQLQMTTDGQIRDKVEIAVQRLRSFEPPDGYYVAFSGGKDSQCVYHLCKMANVKFDAHYAVTSVDPPELVRFIKANYPDVKFERQHYTDGKPITMWSLIAEHTLPPTRKVRYCCASLKEPGGRAVSW
;
A
#
# COMPACT_ATOMS: atom_id res chain seq x y z
N MET A 1 -16.95 13.10 11.56
CA MET A 1 -17.19 12.07 10.51
C MET A 1 -17.83 12.63 9.25
N GLY A 2 -18.63 13.68 9.32
CA GLY A 2 -19.32 14.24 8.13
C GLY A 2 -18.49 15.13 7.21
N GLU A 3 -17.47 15.80 7.71
CA GLU A 3 -16.69 16.77 6.92
C GLU A 3 -15.74 16.15 5.90
N TRP A 4 -15.23 14.96 6.15
CA TRP A 4 -14.34 14.25 5.21
C TRP A 4 -15.06 13.74 3.96
N ILE A 5 -16.36 13.46 4.08
CA ILE A 5 -17.19 13.01 2.95
C ILE A 5 -17.43 14.16 1.98
N LEU A 6 -17.55 15.39 2.47
CA LEU A 6 -17.77 16.57 1.63
C LEU A 6 -16.50 16.98 0.84
N MET A 7 -15.30 16.71 1.36
CA MET A 7 -14.06 16.97 0.63
C MET A 7 -13.76 15.97 -0.50
N LEU A 8 -14.40 14.80 -0.49
CA LEU A 8 -14.23 13.77 -1.51
C LEU A 8 -15.16 13.92 -2.72
N ASN A 9 -16.15 14.81 -2.67
CA ASN A 9 -17.06 15.08 -3.78
C ASN A 9 -16.41 15.93 -4.88
N GLN A 10 -15.30 15.42 -5.44
CA GLN A 10 -14.75 15.99 -6.66
C GLN A 10 -15.49 15.43 -7.86
N LEU A 11 -16.51 16.16 -8.29
CA LEU A 11 -17.25 15.86 -9.50
C LEU A 11 -16.33 15.89 -10.72
N GLN A 12 -16.36 14.87 -11.52
CA GLN A 12 -15.61 14.78 -12.77
C GLN A 12 -16.61 14.65 -13.93
N MET A 13 -16.49 15.54 -14.92
CA MET A 13 -17.17 15.34 -16.19
C MET A 13 -16.57 14.15 -16.93
N THR A 14 -17.41 13.20 -17.28
CA THR A 14 -17.05 12.09 -18.16
C THR A 14 -17.13 12.51 -19.63
N THR A 15 -16.54 11.73 -20.53
CA THR A 15 -16.57 11.97 -21.98
C THR A 15 -17.96 12.00 -22.58
N ASP A 16 -18.94 11.44 -21.90
CA ASP A 16 -20.37 11.45 -22.26
C ASP A 16 -21.15 12.64 -21.63
N GLY A 17 -20.46 13.60 -21.00
CA GLY A 17 -21.05 14.80 -20.41
C GLY A 17 -21.75 14.58 -19.08
N GLN A 18 -21.69 13.39 -18.49
CA GLN A 18 -22.25 13.12 -17.18
C GLN A 18 -21.29 13.54 -16.08
N ILE A 19 -21.83 14.13 -15.00
CA ILE A 19 -21.08 14.46 -13.79
C ILE A 19 -21.13 13.23 -12.88
N ARG A 20 -19.99 12.62 -12.63
CA ARG A 20 -19.86 11.48 -11.70
C ARG A 20 -18.87 11.79 -10.58
N ASP A 21 -19.17 11.26 -9.41
CA ASP A 21 -18.25 11.29 -8.29
C ASP A 21 -17.07 10.35 -8.53
N LYS A 22 -15.85 10.85 -8.40
CA LYS A 22 -14.61 10.06 -8.53
C LYS A 22 -14.57 8.88 -7.55
N VAL A 23 -15.11 9.06 -6.36
CA VAL A 23 -15.19 8.00 -5.34
C VAL A 23 -16.11 6.88 -5.82
N GLU A 24 -17.27 7.21 -6.37
CA GLU A 24 -18.22 6.24 -6.91
C GLU A 24 -17.61 5.44 -8.07
N ILE A 25 -16.93 6.14 -9.00
CA ILE A 25 -16.22 5.49 -10.11
C ILE A 25 -15.15 4.52 -9.59
N ALA A 26 -14.37 4.94 -8.58
CA ALA A 26 -13.33 4.10 -7.99
C ALA A 26 -13.92 2.87 -7.29
N VAL A 27 -15.00 3.05 -6.53
CA VAL A 27 -15.72 1.95 -5.86
C VAL A 27 -16.28 0.96 -6.87
N GLN A 28 -16.91 1.43 -7.95
CA GLN A 28 -17.41 0.57 -9.01
C GLN A 28 -16.31 -0.22 -9.70
N ARG A 29 -15.15 0.42 -9.98
CA ARG A 29 -13.98 -0.28 -10.53
C ARG A 29 -13.47 -1.38 -9.60
N LEU A 30 -13.32 -1.08 -8.32
CA LEU A 30 -12.89 -2.07 -7.34
C LEU A 30 -13.82 -3.29 -7.29
N ARG A 31 -15.14 -3.08 -7.34
CA ARG A 31 -16.12 -4.17 -7.39
C ARG A 31 -16.07 -4.97 -8.69
N SER A 32 -15.88 -4.28 -9.83
CA SER A 32 -15.88 -4.94 -11.16
C SER A 32 -14.67 -5.82 -11.41
N PHE A 33 -13.53 -5.50 -10.78
CA PHE A 33 -12.27 -6.20 -10.97
C PHE A 33 -11.79 -6.94 -9.72
N GLU A 34 -12.70 -7.22 -8.78
CA GLU A 34 -12.35 -7.96 -7.57
C GLU A 34 -11.85 -9.36 -7.90
N PRO A 35 -10.59 -9.69 -7.55
CA PRO A 35 -10.07 -11.04 -7.76
C PRO A 35 -10.69 -12.02 -6.76
N PRO A 36 -10.78 -13.32 -7.08
CA PRO A 36 -11.39 -14.32 -6.21
C PRO A 36 -10.70 -14.44 -4.85
N ASP A 37 -9.39 -14.21 -4.80
CA ASP A 37 -8.60 -14.24 -3.56
C ASP A 37 -8.63 -12.91 -2.78
N GLY A 38 -9.20 -11.86 -3.38
CA GLY A 38 -9.20 -10.49 -2.86
C GLY A 38 -7.97 -9.68 -3.29
N TYR A 39 -7.99 -8.38 -2.97
CA TYR A 39 -6.90 -7.48 -3.32
C TYR A 39 -5.74 -7.57 -2.33
N TYR A 40 -4.51 -7.59 -2.84
CA TYR A 40 -3.32 -7.28 -2.06
C TYR A 40 -3.09 -5.76 -2.08
N VAL A 41 -3.25 -5.10 -0.94
CA VAL A 41 -3.07 -3.65 -0.81
C VAL A 41 -1.72 -3.36 -0.16
N ALA A 42 -0.80 -2.82 -0.94
CA ALA A 42 0.47 -2.32 -0.40
C ALA A 42 0.21 -1.02 0.38
N PHE A 43 0.38 -1.07 1.69
CA PHE A 43 0.09 0.04 2.60
C PHE A 43 1.38 0.66 3.11
N SER A 44 1.64 1.93 2.80
CA SER A 44 2.85 2.64 3.24
C SER A 44 2.61 3.64 4.38
N GLY A 45 1.35 3.83 4.79
CA GLY A 45 0.96 4.87 5.76
C GLY A 45 0.87 6.27 5.16
N GLY A 46 1.23 6.47 3.89
CA GLY A 46 1.05 7.72 3.17
C GLY A 46 -0.41 7.98 2.77
N LYS A 47 -0.73 9.22 2.41
CA LYS A 47 -2.10 9.65 2.07
C LYS A 47 -2.74 8.79 0.97
N ASP A 48 -1.97 8.40 -0.05
CA ASP A 48 -2.48 7.64 -1.18
C ASP A 48 -2.84 6.20 -0.78
N SER A 49 -1.99 5.54 0.01
CA SER A 49 -2.27 4.20 0.53
C SER A 49 -3.43 4.18 1.52
N GLN A 50 -3.60 5.22 2.32
CA GLN A 50 -4.75 5.40 3.19
C GLN A 50 -6.04 5.57 2.37
N CYS A 51 -5.98 6.37 1.30
CA CYS A 51 -7.11 6.56 0.39
C CYS A 51 -7.55 5.22 -0.25
N VAL A 52 -6.61 4.45 -0.79
CA VAL A 52 -6.89 3.13 -1.37
C VAL A 52 -7.49 2.18 -0.34
N TYR A 53 -6.95 2.14 0.87
CA TYR A 53 -7.47 1.32 1.97
C TYR A 53 -8.94 1.66 2.29
N HIS A 54 -9.27 2.95 2.41
CA HIS A 54 -10.63 3.37 2.67
C HIS A 54 -11.58 3.11 1.50
N LEU A 55 -11.12 3.28 0.26
CA LEU A 55 -11.89 2.94 -0.94
C LEU A 55 -12.23 1.44 -1.00
N CYS A 56 -11.30 0.57 -0.65
CA CYS A 56 -11.56 -0.88 -0.55
C CYS A 56 -12.62 -1.18 0.52
N LYS A 57 -12.57 -0.52 1.68
CA LYS A 57 -13.61 -0.64 2.71
C LYS A 57 -14.98 -0.14 2.23
N MET A 58 -15.04 1.02 1.57
CA MET A 58 -16.29 1.57 1.01
C MET A 58 -16.87 0.69 -0.09
N ALA A 59 -16.01 0.11 -0.91
CA ALA A 59 -16.42 -0.84 -1.95
C ALA A 59 -16.92 -2.17 -1.39
N ASN A 60 -16.61 -2.47 -0.13
CA ASN A 60 -16.90 -3.74 0.53
C ASN A 60 -16.35 -4.95 -0.24
N VAL A 61 -15.16 -4.79 -0.81
CA VAL A 61 -14.40 -5.85 -1.50
C VAL A 61 -13.48 -6.57 -0.52
N LYS A 62 -13.14 -7.80 -0.83
CA LYS A 62 -12.16 -8.57 -0.06
C LYS A 62 -10.75 -8.03 -0.32
N PHE A 63 -10.02 -7.66 0.73
CA PHE A 63 -8.65 -7.19 0.61
C PHE A 63 -7.83 -7.47 1.86
N ASP A 64 -6.53 -7.61 1.67
CA ASP A 64 -5.52 -7.68 2.72
C ASP A 64 -4.54 -6.53 2.57
N ALA A 65 -4.36 -5.72 3.60
CA ALA A 65 -3.41 -4.62 3.61
C ALA A 65 -2.09 -5.04 4.25
N HIS A 66 -0.99 -4.77 3.56
CA HIS A 66 0.35 -5.21 3.95
C HIS A 66 1.32 -4.04 4.00
N TYR A 67 2.04 -3.92 5.11
CA TYR A 67 3.09 -2.93 5.29
C TYR A 67 4.45 -3.62 5.26
N ALA A 68 5.27 -3.27 4.26
CA ALA A 68 6.62 -3.79 4.13
C ALA A 68 7.57 -3.06 5.08
N VAL A 69 8.12 -3.78 6.05
CA VAL A 69 9.04 -3.22 7.05
C VAL A 69 10.42 -2.99 6.43
N THR A 70 10.80 -1.74 6.26
CA THR A 70 12.07 -1.34 5.61
C THR A 70 13.23 -1.18 6.60
N SER A 71 12.95 -1.14 7.90
CA SER A 71 13.87 -0.86 9.01
C SER A 71 14.46 0.56 9.08
N VAL A 72 14.10 1.44 8.13
CA VAL A 72 14.53 2.86 8.12
C VAL A 72 13.36 3.83 8.25
N ASP A 73 12.14 3.32 8.29
CA ASP A 73 10.96 4.16 8.48
C ASP A 73 10.94 4.76 9.89
N PRO A 74 10.46 6.00 10.04
CA PRO A 74 10.33 6.63 11.35
C PRO A 74 9.46 5.80 12.30
N PRO A 75 9.84 5.63 13.57
CA PRO A 75 9.05 4.86 14.54
C PRO A 75 7.63 5.44 14.76
N GLU A 76 7.47 6.74 14.54
CA GLU A 76 6.17 7.43 14.58
C GLU A 76 5.21 6.87 13.53
N LEU A 77 5.70 6.61 12.33
CA LEU A 77 4.90 6.02 11.25
C LEU A 77 4.40 4.62 11.65
N VAL A 78 5.28 3.80 12.19
CA VAL A 78 4.92 2.44 12.63
C VAL A 78 3.88 2.49 13.76
N ARG A 79 4.05 3.40 14.72
CA ARG A 79 3.08 3.62 15.81
C ARG A 79 1.73 4.10 15.26
N PHE A 80 1.75 5.04 14.31
CA PHE A 80 0.56 5.54 13.64
C PHE A 80 -0.22 4.43 12.95
N ILE A 81 0.46 3.58 12.17
CA ILE A 81 -0.17 2.45 11.46
C ILE A 81 -0.78 1.48 12.46
N LYS A 82 -0.05 1.08 13.49
CA LYS A 82 -0.55 0.16 14.53
C LYS A 82 -1.76 0.71 15.28
N ALA A 83 -1.79 2.00 15.54
CA ALA A 83 -2.87 2.64 16.30
C ALA A 83 -4.14 2.83 15.45
N ASN A 84 -4.00 3.21 14.19
CA ASN A 84 -5.13 3.59 13.34
C ASN A 84 -5.56 2.51 12.33
N TYR A 85 -4.66 1.56 12.02
CA TYR A 85 -4.89 0.51 11.01
C TYR A 85 -4.46 -0.86 11.56
N PRO A 86 -5.16 -1.39 12.58
CA PRO A 86 -4.79 -2.66 13.24
C PRO A 86 -4.88 -3.87 12.32
N ASP A 87 -5.65 -3.78 11.24
CA ASP A 87 -5.84 -4.84 10.26
C ASP A 87 -4.66 -4.99 9.29
N VAL A 88 -3.74 -4.00 9.26
CA VAL A 88 -2.58 -4.01 8.37
C VAL A 88 -1.55 -5.02 8.87
N LYS A 89 -1.20 -5.96 7.99
CA LYS A 89 -0.18 -6.98 8.28
C LYS A 89 1.22 -6.41 8.05
N PHE A 90 2.10 -6.58 9.04
CA PHE A 90 3.49 -6.17 8.93
C PHE A 90 4.32 -7.31 8.33
N GLU A 91 4.89 -7.08 7.15
CA GLU A 91 5.74 -8.05 6.46
C GLU A 91 7.20 -7.65 6.55
N ARG A 92 8.03 -8.61 6.93
CA ARG A 92 9.48 -8.47 6.97
C ARG A 92 10.12 -9.56 6.15
N GLN A 93 11.00 -9.17 5.27
CA GLN A 93 11.77 -10.10 4.46
C GLN A 93 12.91 -10.73 5.29
N HIS A 94 13.24 -11.98 5.00
CA HIS A 94 14.29 -12.73 5.67
C HIS A 94 15.22 -13.37 4.64
N TYR A 95 16.49 -13.51 5.02
CA TYR A 95 17.44 -14.34 4.29
C TYR A 95 17.11 -15.82 4.43
N THR A 96 17.75 -16.66 3.64
CA THR A 96 17.60 -18.12 3.70
C THR A 96 18.05 -18.72 5.04
N ASP A 97 18.91 -18.03 5.79
CA ASP A 97 19.34 -18.38 7.14
C ASP A 97 18.37 -17.93 8.26
N GLY A 98 17.24 -17.32 7.88
CA GLY A 98 16.20 -16.83 8.80
C GLY A 98 16.46 -15.47 9.42
N LYS A 99 17.60 -14.83 9.13
CA LYS A 99 17.87 -13.47 9.62
C LYS A 99 17.05 -12.43 8.86
N PRO A 100 16.53 -11.39 9.54
CA PRO A 100 15.78 -10.35 8.88
C PRO A 100 16.65 -9.54 7.93
N ILE A 101 16.13 -9.28 6.73
CA ILE A 101 16.75 -8.34 5.80
C ILE A 101 16.44 -6.92 6.26
N THR A 102 17.49 -6.14 6.46
CA THR A 102 17.40 -4.74 6.88
C THR A 102 18.14 -3.85 5.89
N MET A 103 17.85 -2.55 5.92
CA MET A 103 18.61 -1.61 5.08
C MET A 103 20.11 -1.66 5.40
N TRP A 104 20.46 -1.84 6.65
CA TRP A 104 21.86 -1.92 7.11
C TRP A 104 22.56 -3.16 6.59
N SER A 105 21.90 -4.32 6.60
CA SER A 105 22.46 -5.54 6.02
C SER A 105 22.67 -5.43 4.51
N LEU A 106 21.74 -4.79 3.80
CA LEU A 106 21.85 -4.56 2.36
C LEU A 106 22.98 -3.58 2.02
N ILE A 107 23.17 -2.51 2.81
CA ILE A 107 24.29 -1.58 2.61
C ILE A 107 25.63 -2.30 2.79
N ALA A 108 25.74 -3.16 3.80
CA ALA A 108 26.94 -3.95 4.02
C ALA A 108 27.21 -4.93 2.86
N GLU A 109 26.17 -5.57 2.33
CA GLU A 109 26.27 -6.50 1.20
C GLU A 109 26.65 -5.81 -0.10
N HIS A 110 26.03 -4.68 -0.41
CA HIS A 110 26.28 -3.91 -1.63
C HIS A 110 27.46 -2.94 -1.52
N THR A 111 28.05 -2.78 -0.33
CA THR A 111 29.19 -1.89 -0.04
C THR A 111 28.96 -0.41 -0.34
N LEU A 112 27.73 -0.03 -0.66
CA LEU A 112 27.37 1.36 -0.92
C LEU A 112 25.88 1.60 -0.57
N PRO A 113 25.50 2.80 -0.11
CA PRO A 113 24.12 3.11 0.17
C PRO A 113 23.27 3.16 -1.11
N PRO A 114 21.95 2.90 -1.03
CA PRO A 114 21.09 2.95 -2.19
C PRO A 114 21.03 4.37 -2.76
N THR A 115 20.99 4.45 -4.07
CA THR A 115 20.88 5.71 -4.81
C THR A 115 19.61 5.73 -5.66
N ARG A 116 19.32 6.87 -6.28
CA ARG A 116 18.19 7.01 -7.18
C ARG A 116 18.27 6.07 -8.41
N LYS A 117 19.48 5.72 -8.83
CA LYS A 117 19.73 4.79 -9.95
C LYS A 117 19.83 3.34 -9.50
N VAL A 118 20.45 3.12 -8.35
CA VAL A 118 20.67 1.76 -7.79
C VAL A 118 19.72 1.57 -6.61
N ARG A 119 18.55 0.99 -6.90
CA ARG A 119 17.41 0.89 -5.98
C ARG A 119 17.21 -0.52 -5.41
N TYR A 120 18.29 -1.20 -5.04
CA TYR A 120 18.22 -2.55 -4.48
C TYR A 120 17.32 -2.64 -3.24
N CYS A 121 17.19 -1.54 -2.47
CA CYS A 121 16.33 -1.50 -1.30
C CYS A 121 14.84 -1.72 -1.66
N CYS A 122 14.37 -1.19 -2.78
CA CYS A 122 12.99 -1.43 -3.22
C CYS A 122 12.79 -2.89 -3.62
N ALA A 123 13.70 -3.43 -4.42
CA ALA A 123 13.63 -4.81 -4.89
C ALA A 123 13.70 -5.83 -3.73
N SER A 124 14.52 -5.56 -2.71
CA SER A 124 14.74 -6.50 -1.60
C SER A 124 13.72 -6.36 -0.46
N LEU A 125 13.24 -5.15 -0.17
CA LEU A 125 12.41 -4.89 1.01
C LEU A 125 10.93 -4.68 0.70
N LYS A 126 10.58 -4.14 -0.47
CA LYS A 126 9.20 -3.76 -0.80
C LYS A 126 8.53 -4.64 -1.83
N GLU A 127 9.25 -5.01 -2.90
CA GLU A 127 8.67 -5.73 -4.03
C GLU A 127 8.37 -7.22 -3.79
N PRO A 128 9.09 -7.97 -2.92
CA PRO A 128 8.82 -9.39 -2.75
C PRO A 128 7.40 -9.72 -2.27
N GLY A 129 6.80 -8.86 -1.44
CA GLY A 129 5.45 -9.06 -0.94
C GLY A 129 4.34 -9.00 -2.00
N GLY A 130 4.57 -8.29 -3.11
CA GLY A 130 3.61 -8.16 -4.21
C GLY A 130 3.72 -9.21 -5.31
N ARG A 131 4.69 -10.10 -5.27
CA ARG A 131 4.95 -11.08 -6.36
C ARG A 131 4.02 -12.27 -6.41
N ALA A 132 3.11 -12.42 -5.46
CA ALA A 132 2.13 -13.52 -5.49
C ALA A 132 1.03 -13.35 -6.56
N VAL A 133 0.98 -12.21 -7.25
CA VAL A 133 0.06 -11.97 -8.36
C VAL A 133 0.86 -12.05 -9.66
N SER A 134 1.04 -13.27 -10.17
CA SER A 134 1.41 -13.47 -11.58
C SER A 134 0.19 -13.10 -12.44
N TRP A 135 0.35 -12.08 -13.24
CA TRP A 135 -0.58 -11.72 -14.31
C TRP A 135 -0.47 -12.73 -15.46
#